data_63374662eeffb6680b5c6af2009f0954
#
_entry.id   63374662eeffb6680b5c6af2009f0954
#
_cell.length_a   1.000
_cell.length_b   1.000
_cell.length_c   1.000
_cell.angle_alpha   90.00
_cell.angle_beta   90.00
_cell.angle_gamma   90.00
#
_symmetry.space_group_name_H-M   'P 1'
#
loop_
_entity.id
_entity.type
_entity.pdbx_description
1 polymer ?
#
loop_
_entity_poly.entity_id
_entity_poly.type
_entity_poly.pdbx_seq_one_letter_code
_entity_poly.pdbx_strand_id
1 'polypeptide(L)'
;MKRAEILTGLWLLMFLIYGKECMSQIQNKVCDTIPYELVHNKIIIPVTINGVKTKYIVDTGGKTGTMYDIALEMQANAAGYTRISDVNGQGQNYQEAYVSNVSIGNSYQIKLLKTMVLPKDPFFTDLGVAGILGGDAFSQSVVTFDSRYRIMVINYPYRPEKLKLTDGVPLLDETEYHSFITVKQEEQTMKILFDTGAEGFLLYSIQDYNRLADISDIKETNHAHGIVSAGLTGLGSPVEIKKLNIPSIRIMDKEFTNIGCTTSIMNETIIGVDLLKYGKVIIDYMRKRFFFLPFEKGKTDMGGAPVLWNVSILPRNERFEITTIWDSMKDQV
;
A
#
# COMPACT_ATOMS: atom_id res chain seq x y z
N MET A 1 -38.00 2.36 -42.96
CA MET A 1 -36.73 2.94 -42.44
C MET A 1 -36.84 3.65 -41.08
N LYS A 2 -37.95 4.32 -40.74
CA LYS A 2 -38.05 5.07 -39.43
C LYS A 2 -38.22 4.23 -38.14
N ARG A 3 -38.52 2.94 -38.20
CA ARG A 3 -38.66 2.11 -36.99
C ARG A 3 -37.34 1.46 -36.49
N ALA A 4 -36.33 1.33 -37.33
CA ALA A 4 -35.04 0.78 -36.97
C ALA A 4 -34.15 1.79 -36.24
N GLU A 5 -34.26 3.07 -36.55
CA GLU A 5 -33.46 4.13 -35.90
C GLU A 5 -33.90 4.43 -34.47
N ILE A 6 -35.19 4.20 -34.14
CA ILE A 6 -35.71 4.41 -32.79
C ILE A 6 -35.26 3.28 -31.86
N LEU A 7 -35.16 2.04 -32.35
CA LEU A 7 -34.68 0.92 -31.53
C LEU A 7 -33.18 1.01 -31.23
N THR A 8 -32.36 1.46 -32.19
CA THR A 8 -30.90 1.68 -31.95
C THR A 8 -30.62 2.79 -30.96
N GLY A 9 -31.42 3.88 -31.00
CA GLY A 9 -31.34 4.98 -30.02
C GLY A 9 -31.70 4.55 -28.61
N LEU A 10 -32.71 3.68 -28.44
CA LEU A 10 -33.11 3.16 -27.11
C LEU A 10 -32.05 2.21 -26.51
N TRP A 11 -31.40 1.39 -27.35
CA TRP A 11 -30.31 0.50 -26.89
C TRP A 11 -29.07 1.27 -26.48
N LEU A 12 -28.73 2.34 -27.20
CA LEU A 12 -27.61 3.23 -26.83
C LEU A 12 -27.89 4.00 -25.52
N LEU A 13 -29.14 4.43 -25.30
CA LEU A 13 -29.55 5.07 -24.05
C LEU A 13 -29.53 4.09 -22.86
N MET A 14 -29.94 2.83 -23.07
CA MET A 14 -29.85 1.79 -22.03
C MET A 14 -28.38 1.46 -21.66
N PHE A 15 -27.46 1.39 -22.63
CA PHE A 15 -26.04 1.17 -22.34
C PHE A 15 -25.39 2.34 -21.58
N LEU A 16 -25.84 3.58 -21.82
CA LEU A 16 -25.39 4.75 -21.06
C LEU A 16 -25.93 4.82 -19.63
N ILE A 17 -27.08 4.17 -19.37
CA ILE A 17 -27.69 4.11 -18.02
C ILE A 17 -27.05 2.96 -17.21
N TYR A 18 -26.74 1.81 -17.81
CA TYR A 18 -26.10 0.67 -17.13
C TYR A 18 -24.58 0.81 -16.94
N GLY A 19 -23.92 1.72 -17.64
CA GLY A 19 -22.48 1.98 -17.50
C GLY A 19 -22.10 2.89 -16.33
N LYS A 20 -23.04 3.36 -15.52
CA LYS A 20 -22.79 4.29 -14.39
C LYS A 20 -23.01 3.71 -12.99
N GLU A 21 -23.32 2.43 -12.86
CA GLU A 21 -23.69 1.84 -11.57
C GLU A 21 -22.56 1.12 -10.84
N CYS A 22 -21.33 1.62 -10.93
CA CYS A 22 -20.28 1.18 -10.01
C CYS A 22 -19.56 2.37 -9.37
N MET A 23 -20.31 3.40 -9.01
CA MET A 23 -19.76 4.51 -8.22
C MET A 23 -20.34 4.43 -6.81
N SER A 24 -19.50 4.08 -5.85
CA SER A 24 -19.74 4.31 -4.43
C SER A 24 -20.26 5.73 -4.24
N GLN A 25 -21.57 5.90 -4.04
CA GLN A 25 -22.14 7.23 -3.75
C GLN A 25 -21.87 7.55 -2.29
N ILE A 26 -20.82 8.30 -2.04
CA ILE A 26 -20.63 9.03 -0.78
C ILE A 26 -21.60 10.21 -0.82
N GLN A 27 -22.62 10.22 0.05
CA GLN A 27 -23.78 11.11 -0.10
C GLN A 27 -23.61 12.49 0.53
N ASN A 28 -22.55 12.78 1.31
CA ASN A 28 -22.39 14.05 2.00
C ASN A 28 -20.93 14.45 2.13
N LYS A 29 -20.68 15.71 2.52
CA LYS A 29 -19.36 16.19 2.91
C LYS A 29 -18.87 15.39 4.12
N VAL A 30 -17.74 14.72 3.97
CA VAL A 30 -17.11 13.89 5.01
C VAL A 30 -15.83 14.56 5.50
N CYS A 31 -15.64 14.57 6.81
CA CYS A 31 -14.38 14.88 7.46
C CYS A 31 -14.28 14.04 8.73
N ASP A 32 -13.85 12.79 8.58
CA ASP A 32 -13.70 11.86 9.69
C ASP A 32 -12.26 11.75 10.15
N THR A 33 -12.07 11.89 11.46
CA THR A 33 -10.78 11.63 12.11
C THR A 33 -10.85 10.29 12.82
N ILE A 34 -10.02 9.36 12.39
CA ILE A 34 -10.02 7.97 12.81
C ILE A 34 -8.70 7.71 13.55
N PRO A 35 -8.73 7.47 14.87
CA PRO A 35 -7.56 6.97 15.58
C PRO A 35 -7.16 5.60 15.02
N TYR A 36 -5.86 5.37 14.84
CA TYR A 36 -5.35 4.08 14.44
C TYR A 36 -4.41 3.47 15.48
N GLU A 37 -4.38 2.16 15.53
CA GLU A 37 -3.37 1.40 16.26
C GLU A 37 -2.18 1.17 15.32
N LEU A 38 -0.96 1.19 15.86
CA LEU A 38 0.24 0.78 15.13
C LEU A 38 0.77 -0.50 15.79
N VAL A 39 0.54 -1.64 15.14
CA VAL A 39 0.96 -2.97 15.63
C VAL A 39 1.84 -3.61 14.56
N HIS A 40 3.04 -4.03 14.92
CA HIS A 40 4.04 -4.55 13.98
C HIS A 40 4.17 -3.68 12.72
N ASN A 41 4.29 -2.37 12.92
CA ASN A 41 4.34 -1.35 11.86
C ASN A 41 3.14 -1.36 10.89
N LYS A 42 2.02 -2.00 11.21
CA LYS A 42 0.78 -1.95 10.43
C LYS A 42 -0.18 -0.94 11.04
N ILE A 43 -0.75 -0.10 10.18
CA ILE A 43 -1.81 0.85 10.56
C ILE A 43 -3.12 0.09 10.60
N ILE A 44 -3.73 0.00 11.78
CA ILE A 44 -4.97 -0.75 12.01
C ILE A 44 -6.08 0.22 12.40
N ILE A 45 -7.20 0.17 11.69
CA ILE A 45 -8.37 1.03 11.93
C ILE A 45 -9.63 0.20 12.21
N PRO A 46 -10.57 0.75 13.01
CA PRO A 46 -11.89 0.15 13.18
C PRO A 46 -12.75 0.38 11.94
N VAL A 47 -13.48 -0.66 11.55
CA VAL A 47 -14.40 -0.67 10.41
C VAL A 47 -15.69 -1.40 10.82
N THR A 48 -16.83 -0.96 10.32
CA THR A 48 -18.09 -1.69 10.44
C THR A 48 -18.55 -2.10 9.06
N ILE A 49 -18.82 -3.39 8.84
CA ILE A 49 -19.28 -3.91 7.56
C ILE A 49 -20.58 -4.67 7.81
N ASN A 50 -21.66 -4.26 7.15
CA ASN A 50 -22.98 -4.86 7.27
C ASN A 50 -23.42 -5.06 8.75
N GLY A 51 -23.05 -4.10 9.62
CA GLY A 51 -23.32 -4.13 11.06
C GLY A 51 -22.28 -4.89 11.91
N VAL A 52 -21.37 -5.65 11.31
CA VAL A 52 -20.28 -6.36 12.00
C VAL A 52 -19.13 -5.39 12.26
N LYS A 53 -18.78 -5.21 13.53
CA LYS A 53 -17.63 -4.39 13.95
C LYS A 53 -16.35 -5.21 13.89
N THR A 54 -15.34 -4.68 13.21
CA THR A 54 -14.06 -5.36 13.03
C THR A 54 -12.93 -4.34 12.87
N LYS A 55 -11.72 -4.81 12.58
CA LYS A 55 -10.55 -3.99 12.27
C LYS A 55 -9.92 -4.43 10.95
N TYR A 56 -9.27 -3.49 10.28
CA TYR A 56 -8.52 -3.74 9.05
C TYR A 56 -7.16 -3.08 9.10
N ILE A 57 -6.18 -3.68 8.43
CA ILE A 57 -4.93 -3.01 8.09
C ILE A 57 -5.18 -2.04 6.94
N VAL A 58 -4.63 -0.84 6.99
CA VAL A 58 -4.61 0.10 5.86
C VAL A 58 -3.34 -0.12 5.04
N ASP A 59 -3.52 -0.47 3.77
CA ASP A 59 -2.47 -0.86 2.84
C ASP A 59 -2.61 -0.09 1.51
N THR A 60 -1.86 1.01 1.37
CA THR A 60 -1.93 1.86 0.18
C THR A 60 -1.21 1.28 -1.05
N GLY A 61 -0.48 0.19 -0.87
CA GLY A 61 0.18 -0.58 -1.93
C GLY A 61 -0.62 -1.80 -2.38
N GLY A 62 -1.72 -2.13 -1.70
CA GLY A 62 -2.51 -3.32 -1.94
C GLY A 62 -3.93 -3.05 -2.43
N LYS A 63 -4.62 -4.14 -2.74
CA LYS A 63 -6.05 -4.19 -3.04
C LYS A 63 -6.81 -4.69 -1.81
N THR A 64 -8.02 -4.20 -1.59
CA THR A 64 -8.85 -4.64 -0.46
C THR A 64 -9.07 -6.14 -0.47
N GLY A 65 -8.80 -6.76 0.69
CA GLY A 65 -8.94 -8.20 0.91
C GLY A 65 -9.55 -8.50 2.28
N THR A 66 -10.46 -9.47 2.34
CA THR A 66 -11.16 -9.91 3.55
C THR A 66 -11.00 -11.41 3.71
N MET A 67 -10.67 -11.89 4.91
CA MET A 67 -10.58 -13.32 5.19
C MET A 67 -11.92 -14.02 4.92
N TYR A 68 -11.84 -15.26 4.43
CA TYR A 68 -13.00 -16.03 3.96
C TYR A 68 -14.10 -16.19 5.02
N ASP A 69 -13.74 -16.56 6.24
CA ASP A 69 -14.68 -16.73 7.35
C ASP A 69 -15.39 -15.42 7.72
N ILE A 70 -14.66 -14.32 7.72
CA ILE A 70 -15.19 -12.98 7.95
C ILE A 70 -16.06 -12.52 6.78
N ALA A 71 -15.64 -12.79 5.53
CA ALA A 71 -16.46 -12.47 4.35
C ALA A 71 -17.83 -13.18 4.38
N LEU A 72 -17.88 -14.43 4.87
CA LEU A 72 -19.14 -15.16 5.08
C LEU A 72 -19.99 -14.49 6.16
N GLU A 73 -19.42 -14.15 7.32
CA GLU A 73 -20.11 -13.46 8.41
C GLU A 73 -20.69 -12.12 7.93
N MET A 74 -19.96 -11.39 7.10
CA MET A 74 -20.38 -10.12 6.51
C MET A 74 -21.39 -10.28 5.35
N GLN A 75 -21.79 -11.49 5.01
CA GLN A 75 -22.71 -11.81 3.91
C GLN A 75 -22.20 -11.29 2.55
N ALA A 76 -20.91 -11.49 2.27
CA ALA A 76 -20.31 -11.10 1.02
C ALA A 76 -20.87 -11.89 -0.17
N ASN A 77 -21.10 -11.21 -1.28
CA ASN A 77 -21.64 -11.81 -2.51
C ASN A 77 -20.52 -12.00 -3.53
N ALA A 78 -20.40 -13.22 -4.07
CA ALA A 78 -19.37 -13.53 -5.07
C ALA A 78 -19.46 -12.61 -6.29
N ALA A 79 -18.32 -12.11 -6.77
CA ALA A 79 -18.21 -11.13 -7.85
C ALA A 79 -17.35 -11.58 -9.04
N GLY A 80 -16.55 -12.64 -8.88
CA GLY A 80 -15.64 -13.13 -9.91
C GLY A 80 -14.28 -13.53 -9.35
N TYR A 81 -13.24 -13.36 -10.15
CA TYR A 81 -11.86 -13.67 -9.77
C TYR A 81 -10.92 -12.56 -10.24
N THR A 82 -9.87 -12.34 -9.48
CA THR A 82 -8.76 -11.44 -9.82
C THR A 82 -7.44 -12.17 -9.64
N ARG A 83 -6.45 -11.88 -10.49
CA ARG A 83 -5.09 -12.37 -10.33
C ARG A 83 -4.26 -11.30 -9.64
N ILE A 84 -3.64 -11.66 -8.53
CA ILE A 84 -2.74 -10.79 -7.78
C ILE A 84 -1.38 -11.47 -7.68
N SER A 85 -0.32 -10.71 -7.86
CA SER A 85 1.04 -11.11 -7.51
C SER A 85 1.38 -10.52 -6.15
N ASP A 86 1.86 -11.35 -5.25
CA ASP A 86 2.29 -10.92 -3.92
C ASP A 86 3.75 -10.41 -3.92
N VAL A 87 4.26 -10.06 -2.75
CA VAL A 87 5.64 -9.59 -2.52
C VAL A 87 6.71 -10.60 -2.97
N ASN A 88 6.34 -11.87 -3.16
CA ASN A 88 7.22 -12.93 -3.66
C ASN A 88 7.20 -13.03 -5.19
N GLY A 89 6.46 -12.16 -5.90
CA GLY A 89 6.26 -12.21 -7.34
C GLY A 89 5.39 -13.39 -7.80
N GLN A 90 4.76 -14.12 -6.87
CA GLN A 90 3.91 -15.27 -7.19
C GLN A 90 2.49 -14.79 -7.47
N GLY A 91 2.02 -15.05 -8.68
CA GLY A 91 0.65 -14.70 -9.08
C GLY A 91 -0.34 -15.80 -8.73
N GLN A 92 -1.37 -15.48 -7.95
CA GLN A 92 -2.46 -16.37 -7.60
C GLN A 92 -3.82 -15.75 -7.94
N ASN A 93 -4.80 -16.59 -8.26
CA ASN A 93 -6.18 -16.16 -8.47
C ASN A 93 -6.93 -16.17 -7.14
N TYR A 94 -7.49 -15.02 -6.79
CA TYR A 94 -8.38 -14.86 -5.64
C TYR A 94 -9.82 -14.67 -6.10
N GLN A 95 -10.76 -15.29 -5.41
CA GLN A 95 -12.16 -14.97 -5.59
C GLN A 95 -12.39 -13.51 -5.16
N GLU A 96 -13.19 -12.80 -5.92
CA GLU A 96 -13.70 -11.48 -5.54
C GLU A 96 -15.12 -11.58 -5.01
N ALA A 97 -15.44 -10.71 -4.08
CA ALA A 97 -16.77 -10.58 -3.54
C ALA A 97 -17.13 -9.10 -3.32
N TYR A 98 -18.40 -8.83 -3.18
CA TYR A 98 -18.92 -7.54 -2.74
C TYR A 98 -19.39 -7.62 -1.30
N VAL A 99 -18.93 -6.71 -0.47
CA VAL A 99 -19.48 -6.44 0.87
C VAL A 99 -20.23 -5.12 0.85
N SER A 100 -21.38 -5.08 1.50
CA SER A 100 -22.24 -3.90 1.53
C SER A 100 -22.16 -3.15 2.86
N ASN A 101 -22.58 -1.88 2.84
CA ASN A 101 -22.71 -1.03 4.03
C ASN A 101 -21.43 -0.96 4.86
N VAL A 102 -20.31 -0.63 4.22
CA VAL A 102 -19.00 -0.43 4.87
C VAL A 102 -18.96 0.97 5.45
N SER A 103 -18.69 1.05 6.75
CA SER A 103 -18.53 2.30 7.51
C SER A 103 -17.12 2.41 8.05
N ILE A 104 -16.42 3.46 7.69
CA ILE A 104 -15.09 3.81 8.22
C ILE A 104 -15.21 5.16 8.92
N GLY A 105 -14.95 5.19 10.24
CA GLY A 105 -15.27 6.37 11.04
C GLY A 105 -16.77 6.58 11.21
N ASN A 106 -17.20 7.83 11.30
CA ASN A 106 -18.60 8.18 11.60
C ASN A 106 -19.44 8.47 10.35
N SER A 107 -18.82 8.97 9.29
CA SER A 107 -19.54 9.49 8.12
C SER A 107 -19.06 8.96 6.77
N TYR A 108 -17.87 8.34 6.69
CA TYR A 108 -17.40 7.74 5.46
C TYR A 108 -18.07 6.40 5.23
N GLN A 109 -18.97 6.38 4.23
CA GLN A 109 -19.81 5.22 3.92
C GLN A 109 -19.54 4.74 2.50
N ILE A 110 -19.26 3.44 2.34
CA ILE A 110 -19.15 2.76 1.05
C ILE A 110 -20.33 1.80 0.95
N LYS A 111 -21.24 2.06 0.01
CA LYS A 111 -22.44 1.21 -0.17
C LYS A 111 -22.08 -0.21 -0.57
N LEU A 112 -21.08 -0.34 -1.45
CA LEU A 112 -20.64 -1.61 -1.99
C LEU A 112 -19.13 -1.55 -2.21
N LEU A 113 -18.38 -2.35 -1.46
CA LEU A 113 -16.94 -2.48 -1.55
C LEU A 113 -16.59 -3.82 -2.16
N LYS A 114 -15.80 -3.79 -3.22
CA LYS A 114 -15.24 -5.00 -3.82
C LYS A 114 -14.03 -5.44 -3.02
N THR A 115 -13.95 -6.69 -2.63
CA THR A 115 -12.89 -7.27 -1.83
C THR A 115 -12.41 -8.59 -2.41
N MET A 116 -11.13 -8.88 -2.30
CA MET A 116 -10.62 -10.24 -2.50
C MET A 116 -11.00 -11.10 -1.30
N VAL A 117 -11.30 -12.35 -1.54
CA VAL A 117 -11.51 -13.33 -0.47
C VAL A 117 -10.17 -13.99 -0.19
N LEU A 118 -9.59 -13.65 0.95
CA LEU A 118 -8.29 -14.16 1.39
C LEU A 118 -8.46 -15.49 2.15
N PRO A 119 -7.52 -16.43 2.05
CA PRO A 119 -7.51 -17.59 2.92
C PRO A 119 -7.35 -17.14 4.38
N LYS A 120 -7.75 -18.00 5.31
CA LYS A 120 -7.46 -17.77 6.72
C LYS A 120 -5.94 -17.80 6.94
N ASP A 121 -5.43 -16.73 7.55
CA ASP A 121 -4.00 -16.58 7.80
C ASP A 121 -3.76 -16.22 9.27
N PRO A 122 -2.83 -16.91 9.95
CA PRO A 122 -2.44 -16.61 11.34
C PRO A 122 -2.05 -15.15 11.53
N PHE A 123 -1.38 -14.53 10.58
CA PHE A 123 -0.98 -13.13 10.64
C PHE A 123 -2.16 -12.18 10.89
N PHE A 124 -3.25 -12.33 10.14
CA PHE A 124 -4.46 -11.50 10.34
C PHE A 124 -5.17 -11.86 11.65
N THR A 125 -5.21 -13.13 11.99
CA THR A 125 -5.85 -13.61 13.22
C THR A 125 -5.13 -13.10 14.46
N ASP A 126 -3.80 -13.15 14.49
CA ASP A 126 -2.97 -12.70 15.59
C ASP A 126 -3.04 -11.18 15.79
N LEU A 127 -3.19 -10.42 14.69
CA LEU A 127 -3.43 -8.98 14.73
C LEU A 127 -4.88 -8.62 15.09
N GLY A 128 -5.79 -9.59 15.11
CA GLY A 128 -7.22 -9.37 15.38
C GLY A 128 -7.89 -8.53 14.29
N VAL A 129 -7.49 -8.71 13.02
CA VAL A 129 -8.03 -7.96 11.88
C VAL A 129 -8.76 -8.87 10.91
N ALA A 130 -9.73 -8.32 10.19
CA ALA A 130 -10.51 -9.04 9.17
C ALA A 130 -9.79 -9.16 7.82
N GLY A 131 -8.76 -8.36 7.60
CA GLY A 131 -8.03 -8.30 6.35
C GLY A 131 -7.35 -6.95 6.14
N ILE A 132 -7.24 -6.55 4.88
CA ILE A 132 -6.62 -5.30 4.43
C ILE A 132 -7.62 -4.39 3.71
N LEU A 133 -7.54 -3.08 3.96
CA LEU A 133 -8.18 -2.04 3.16
C LEU A 133 -7.13 -1.43 2.24
N GLY A 134 -7.24 -1.73 0.97
CA GLY A 134 -6.39 -1.18 -0.07
C GLY A 134 -6.73 0.26 -0.45
N GLY A 135 -5.93 0.86 -1.33
CA GLY A 135 -6.21 2.19 -1.87
C GLY A 135 -7.54 2.28 -2.61
N ASP A 136 -8.06 1.16 -3.14
CA ASP A 136 -9.37 1.04 -3.80
C ASP A 136 -10.54 1.39 -2.86
N ALA A 137 -10.45 1.08 -1.57
CA ALA A 137 -11.44 1.50 -0.57
C ALA A 137 -11.53 3.01 -0.40
N PHE A 138 -10.50 3.74 -0.77
CA PHE A 138 -10.38 5.19 -0.61
C PHE A 138 -10.41 5.96 -1.93
N SER A 139 -10.67 5.29 -3.06
CA SER A 139 -10.60 5.86 -4.43
C SER A 139 -11.43 7.12 -4.63
N GLN A 140 -12.48 7.32 -3.82
CA GLN A 140 -13.37 8.48 -3.87
C GLN A 140 -13.11 9.50 -2.74
N SER A 141 -11.92 9.49 -2.14
CA SER A 141 -11.63 10.34 -0.98
C SER A 141 -10.24 10.95 -1.01
N VAL A 142 -9.99 11.82 -0.04
CA VAL A 142 -8.67 12.32 0.32
C VAL A 142 -8.31 11.76 1.68
N VAL A 143 -7.23 11.00 1.74
CA VAL A 143 -6.76 10.37 2.97
C VAL A 143 -5.52 11.10 3.47
N THR A 144 -5.50 11.43 4.76
CA THR A 144 -4.36 12.03 5.45
C THR A 144 -3.89 11.08 6.55
N PHE A 145 -2.60 10.78 6.57
CA PHE A 145 -1.94 10.07 7.68
C PHE A 145 -1.11 11.07 8.50
N ASP A 146 -1.41 11.19 9.78
CA ASP A 146 -0.62 11.99 10.74
C ASP A 146 -0.15 11.09 11.90
N SER A 147 1.09 10.63 11.82
CA SER A 147 1.65 9.69 12.79
C SER A 147 1.89 10.30 14.17
N ARG A 148 2.06 11.63 14.27
CA ARG A 148 2.25 12.31 15.57
C ARG A 148 1.05 12.16 16.48
N TYR A 149 -0.14 12.13 15.89
CA TYR A 149 -1.39 11.95 16.62
C TYR A 149 -1.98 10.54 16.46
N ARG A 150 -1.34 9.69 15.65
CA ARG A 150 -1.86 8.37 15.27
C ARG A 150 -3.29 8.44 14.75
N ILE A 151 -3.51 9.35 13.82
CA ILE A 151 -4.81 9.54 13.19
C ILE A 151 -4.72 9.38 11.67
N MET A 152 -5.76 8.82 11.10
CA MET A 152 -6.09 8.89 9.70
C MET A 152 -7.30 9.79 9.53
N VAL A 153 -7.22 10.76 8.61
CA VAL A 153 -8.36 11.63 8.31
C VAL A 153 -8.86 11.33 6.91
N ILE A 154 -10.15 11.08 6.77
CA ILE A 154 -10.81 10.89 5.47
C ILE A 154 -11.64 12.12 5.16
N ASN A 155 -11.36 12.77 4.05
CA ASN A 155 -12.10 13.91 3.56
C ASN A 155 -12.80 13.59 2.22
N TYR A 156 -14.02 14.11 2.05
CA TYR A 156 -14.76 14.08 0.79
C TYR A 156 -15.66 15.32 0.69
N PRO A 157 -15.74 15.98 -0.44
CA PRO A 157 -14.90 15.87 -1.64
C PRO A 157 -13.65 16.76 -1.60
N TYR A 158 -13.32 17.34 -0.47
CA TYR A 158 -12.33 18.40 -0.35
C TYR A 158 -11.02 17.91 0.27
N ARG A 159 -9.92 18.48 -0.22
CA ARG A 159 -8.63 18.46 0.44
C ARG A 159 -8.64 19.36 1.68
N PRO A 160 -7.64 19.24 2.57
CA PRO A 160 -7.36 20.26 3.58
C PRO A 160 -7.26 21.66 2.93
N GLU A 161 -7.95 22.64 3.51
CA GLU A 161 -8.23 23.95 2.88
C GLU A 161 -7.00 24.72 2.37
N LYS A 162 -5.85 24.54 3.00
CA LYS A 162 -4.62 25.27 2.66
C LYS A 162 -3.78 24.63 1.55
N LEU A 163 -4.16 23.45 1.03
CA LEU A 163 -3.38 22.75 0.00
C LEU A 163 -3.92 23.07 -1.40
N LYS A 164 -3.04 23.56 -2.25
CA LYS A 164 -3.31 23.69 -3.70
C LYS A 164 -2.92 22.39 -4.41
N LEU A 165 -3.49 22.11 -5.56
CA LEU A 165 -3.09 20.94 -6.37
C LEU A 165 -1.63 21.02 -6.82
N THR A 166 -1.13 22.24 -7.02
CA THR A 166 0.27 22.49 -7.39
C THR A 166 1.27 22.20 -6.27
N ASP A 167 0.81 22.11 -5.03
CA ASP A 167 1.67 21.81 -3.88
C ASP A 167 1.98 20.31 -3.77
N GLY A 168 1.31 19.47 -4.58
CA GLY A 168 1.50 18.02 -4.60
C GLY A 168 2.06 17.53 -5.93
N VAL A 169 2.62 16.32 -5.91
CA VAL A 169 3.06 15.61 -7.11
C VAL A 169 1.93 14.74 -7.66
N PRO A 170 1.88 14.49 -8.98
CA PRO A 170 0.91 13.58 -9.57
C PRO A 170 1.08 12.16 -9.01
N LEU A 171 -0.05 11.47 -8.76
CA LEU A 171 -0.04 10.01 -8.73
C LEU A 171 0.12 9.52 -10.16
N LEU A 172 1.05 8.60 -10.38
CA LEU A 172 1.24 7.96 -11.67
C LEU A 172 0.18 6.86 -11.83
N ASP A 173 -0.63 6.97 -12.86
CA ASP A 173 -1.87 6.21 -12.99
C ASP A 173 -1.63 4.89 -13.73
N GLU A 174 -1.09 3.89 -13.05
CA GLU A 174 -1.00 2.53 -13.58
C GLU A 174 -2.11 1.63 -13.05
N THR A 175 -2.63 1.95 -11.87
CA THR A 175 -3.79 1.32 -11.27
C THR A 175 -4.61 2.38 -10.54
N GLU A 176 -5.90 2.16 -10.40
CA GLU A 176 -6.79 3.14 -9.77
C GLU A 176 -6.53 3.31 -8.25
N TYR A 177 -5.69 2.48 -7.65
CA TYR A 177 -5.54 2.39 -6.20
C TYR A 177 -4.10 2.47 -5.69
N HIS A 178 -3.09 2.24 -6.52
CA HIS A 178 -1.69 2.34 -6.08
C HIS A 178 -1.21 3.79 -6.01
N SER A 179 -0.47 4.10 -4.97
CA SER A 179 0.09 5.45 -4.76
C SER A 179 1.50 5.57 -5.35
N PHE A 180 1.62 5.38 -6.68
CA PHE A 180 2.88 5.62 -7.39
C PHE A 180 3.18 7.11 -7.50
N ILE A 181 4.38 7.50 -7.14
CA ILE A 181 4.87 8.86 -7.22
C ILE A 181 6.23 8.93 -7.90
N THR A 182 6.59 10.12 -8.36
CA THR A 182 7.94 10.43 -8.85
C THR A 182 8.77 11.02 -7.72
N VAL A 183 9.97 10.48 -7.52
CA VAL A 183 10.99 11.01 -6.61
C VAL A 183 12.28 11.25 -7.36
N LYS A 184 13.21 12.00 -6.74
CA LYS A 184 14.56 12.13 -7.24
C LYS A 184 15.53 11.35 -6.35
N GLN A 185 16.38 10.54 -6.99
CA GLN A 185 17.55 9.95 -6.39
C GLN A 185 18.75 10.60 -7.06
N GLU A 186 19.47 11.48 -6.35
CA GLU A 186 20.47 12.35 -6.93
C GLU A 186 19.91 13.09 -8.16
N GLU A 187 20.50 12.92 -9.35
CA GLU A 187 20.01 13.52 -10.60
C GLU A 187 18.98 12.65 -11.34
N GLN A 188 18.74 11.43 -10.87
CA GLN A 188 17.85 10.47 -11.51
C GLN A 188 16.42 10.64 -11.02
N THR A 189 15.47 10.48 -11.93
CA THR A 189 14.05 10.44 -11.62
C THR A 189 13.59 8.99 -11.52
N MET A 190 12.95 8.64 -10.42
CA MET A 190 12.42 7.31 -10.16
C MET A 190 10.92 7.34 -9.95
N LYS A 191 10.25 6.29 -10.43
CA LYS A 191 8.88 5.95 -10.03
C LYS A 191 8.97 5.03 -8.82
N ILE A 192 8.29 5.36 -7.75
CA ILE A 192 8.23 4.55 -6.54
C ILE A 192 6.79 4.42 -6.04
N LEU A 193 6.52 3.35 -5.30
CA LEU A 193 5.24 3.12 -4.64
C LEU A 193 5.32 3.60 -3.19
N PHE A 194 4.39 4.43 -2.75
CA PHE A 194 4.16 4.66 -1.32
C PHE A 194 3.19 3.61 -0.79
N ASP A 195 3.65 2.81 0.15
CA ASP A 195 2.94 1.63 0.64
C ASP A 195 2.94 1.56 2.17
N THR A 196 1.77 1.79 2.79
CA THR A 196 1.62 1.66 4.25
C THR A 196 1.56 0.21 4.73
N GLY A 197 1.40 -0.76 3.82
CA GLY A 197 1.52 -2.19 4.09
C GLY A 197 2.97 -2.65 4.19
N ALA A 198 3.93 -1.92 3.59
CA ALA A 198 5.34 -2.22 3.63
C ALA A 198 6.01 -1.66 4.90
N GLU A 199 6.85 -2.50 5.54
CA GLU A 199 7.63 -2.11 6.72
C GLU A 199 8.89 -1.34 6.33
N GLY A 200 9.38 -0.52 7.27
CA GLY A 200 10.59 0.25 7.07
C GLY A 200 10.38 1.51 6.22
N PHE A 201 11.51 2.14 5.85
CA PHE A 201 11.51 3.37 5.07
C PHE A 201 11.62 3.10 3.57
N LEU A 202 12.53 2.21 3.16
CA LEU A 202 12.83 1.94 1.76
C LEU A 202 13.07 0.46 1.52
N LEU A 203 12.39 -0.10 0.52
CA LEU A 203 12.63 -1.41 -0.04
C LEU A 203 12.98 -1.21 -1.52
N TYR A 204 14.22 -1.51 -1.90
CA TYR A 204 14.76 -1.13 -3.20
C TYR A 204 14.55 -2.26 -4.22
N SER A 205 13.94 -1.96 -5.36
CA SER A 205 13.78 -2.96 -6.43
C SER A 205 15.14 -3.40 -6.96
N ILE A 206 15.35 -4.71 -7.13
CA ILE A 206 16.57 -5.23 -7.77
C ILE A 206 16.70 -4.72 -9.21
N GLN A 207 15.60 -4.44 -9.89
CA GLN A 207 15.60 -3.88 -11.24
C GLN A 207 16.10 -2.44 -11.23
N ASP A 208 15.66 -1.62 -10.28
CA ASP A 208 16.16 -0.25 -10.11
C ASP A 208 17.63 -0.24 -9.70
N TYR A 209 18.04 -1.18 -8.82
CA TYR A 209 19.46 -1.35 -8.48
C TYR A 209 20.29 -1.63 -9.73
N ASN A 210 19.92 -2.62 -10.53
CA ASN A 210 20.66 -2.98 -11.74
C ASN A 210 20.70 -1.86 -12.78
N ARG A 211 19.67 -1.00 -12.80
CA ARG A 211 19.61 0.15 -13.71
C ARG A 211 20.46 1.33 -13.23
N LEU A 212 20.61 1.51 -11.93
CA LEU A 212 21.17 2.74 -11.33
C LEU A 212 22.55 2.54 -10.69
N ALA A 213 22.97 1.32 -10.39
CA ALA A 213 24.22 1.05 -9.66
C ALA A 213 25.46 1.65 -10.32
N ASP A 214 25.51 1.67 -11.65
CA ASP A 214 26.67 2.18 -12.40
C ASP A 214 26.65 3.71 -12.60
N ILE A 215 25.51 4.37 -12.32
CA ILE A 215 25.31 5.81 -12.58
C ILE A 215 24.93 6.62 -11.34
N SER A 216 24.93 5.98 -10.19
CA SER A 216 24.61 6.58 -8.88
C SER A 216 25.60 6.06 -7.84
N ASP A 217 25.83 6.85 -6.78
CA ASP A 217 26.74 6.48 -5.69
C ASP A 217 26.12 5.45 -4.72
N ILE A 218 25.32 4.51 -5.23
CA ILE A 218 24.75 3.41 -4.45
C ILE A 218 25.88 2.50 -3.97
N LYS A 219 25.94 2.24 -2.66
CA LYS A 219 26.93 1.33 -2.08
C LYS A 219 26.27 0.04 -1.64
N GLU A 220 26.72 -1.07 -2.20
CA GLU A 220 26.43 -2.39 -1.64
C GLU A 220 27.30 -2.59 -0.40
N THR A 221 26.65 -2.83 0.74
CA THR A 221 27.33 -2.99 2.03
C THR A 221 27.41 -4.44 2.47
N ASN A 222 26.51 -5.29 1.97
CA ASN A 222 26.48 -6.72 2.23
C ASN A 222 25.59 -7.43 1.22
N HIS A 223 25.72 -8.74 1.08
CA HIS A 223 24.81 -9.57 0.29
C HIS A 223 24.54 -10.91 0.96
N ALA A 224 23.50 -11.59 0.51
CA ALA A 224 23.12 -12.92 0.94
C ALA A 224 22.30 -13.63 -0.12
N HIS A 225 22.19 -14.95 0.02
CA HIS A 225 21.20 -15.75 -0.70
C HIS A 225 20.26 -16.40 0.31
N GLY A 226 18.97 -16.12 0.22
CA GLY A 226 18.02 -16.66 1.18
C GLY A 226 16.58 -16.15 1.00
N ILE A 227 15.72 -16.47 1.95
CA ILE A 227 14.31 -16.07 1.99
C ILE A 227 14.16 -14.90 2.97
N VAL A 228 13.67 -13.78 2.51
CA VAL A 228 13.51 -12.56 3.34
C VAL A 228 12.09 -12.05 3.40
N SER A 229 11.16 -12.68 2.70
CA SER A 229 9.78 -12.23 2.65
C SER A 229 8.79 -13.38 2.81
N ALA A 230 7.67 -13.07 3.45
CA ALA A 230 6.45 -13.87 3.45
C ALA A 230 5.32 -13.03 2.85
N GLY A 231 4.69 -13.55 1.81
CA GLY A 231 3.58 -12.92 1.13
C GLY A 231 2.26 -13.66 1.39
N LEU A 232 1.21 -13.25 0.69
CA LEU A 232 -0.10 -13.92 0.76
C LEU A 232 -0.06 -15.40 0.34
N THR A 233 0.96 -15.81 -0.40
CA THR A 233 1.17 -17.19 -0.86
C THR A 233 2.11 -17.99 0.05
N GLY A 234 2.55 -17.41 1.17
CA GLY A 234 3.50 -18.01 2.11
C GLY A 234 4.93 -17.48 1.94
N LEU A 235 5.92 -18.31 2.30
CA LEU A 235 7.33 -17.95 2.18
C LEU A 235 7.76 -17.84 0.72
N GLY A 236 8.59 -16.83 0.43
CA GLY A 236 9.22 -16.66 -0.87
C GLY A 236 10.22 -17.79 -1.19
N SER A 237 10.70 -17.79 -2.42
CA SER A 237 11.86 -18.60 -2.79
C SER A 237 13.17 -17.94 -2.35
N PRO A 238 14.25 -18.70 -2.13
CA PRO A 238 15.56 -18.13 -1.90
C PRO A 238 16.01 -17.29 -3.11
N VAL A 239 16.47 -16.08 -2.85
CA VAL A 239 16.91 -15.11 -3.86
C VAL A 239 18.19 -14.40 -3.41
N GLU A 240 18.92 -13.84 -4.36
CA GLU A 240 20.01 -12.92 -4.06
C GLU A 240 19.45 -11.62 -3.48
N ILE A 241 20.01 -11.18 -2.37
CA ILE A 241 19.59 -9.98 -1.64
C ILE A 241 20.82 -9.17 -1.31
N LYS A 242 20.70 -7.86 -1.45
CA LYS A 242 21.78 -6.92 -1.14
C LYS A 242 21.33 -5.95 -0.05
N LYS A 243 22.24 -5.63 0.88
CA LYS A 243 22.11 -4.44 1.73
C LYS A 243 22.74 -3.28 0.98
N LEU A 244 21.99 -2.19 0.87
CA LEU A 244 22.41 -1.00 0.14
C LEU A 244 22.45 0.20 1.08
N ASN A 245 23.35 1.13 0.76
CA ASN A 245 23.30 2.50 1.23
C ASN A 245 23.03 3.39 0.03
N ILE A 246 21.87 4.06 0.04
CA ILE A 246 21.45 5.01 -0.99
C ILE A 246 21.86 6.41 -0.54
N PRO A 247 22.63 7.15 -1.36
CA PRO A 247 23.17 8.45 -0.96
C PRO A 247 22.08 9.47 -0.66
N SER A 248 21.08 9.60 -1.52
CA SER A 248 19.94 10.49 -1.26
C SER A 248 18.70 10.10 -2.03
N ILE A 249 17.55 10.37 -1.43
CA ILE A 249 16.23 10.39 -2.08
C ILE A 249 15.53 11.68 -1.68
N ARG A 250 14.96 12.38 -2.68
CA ARG A 250 14.15 13.56 -2.47
C ARG A 250 12.70 13.29 -2.81
N ILE A 251 11.84 13.44 -1.80
CA ILE A 251 10.39 13.32 -1.91
C ILE A 251 9.82 14.72 -1.79
N MET A 252 9.35 15.29 -2.89
CA MET A 252 8.95 16.70 -2.98
C MET A 252 10.09 17.63 -2.50
N ASP A 253 9.87 18.41 -1.45
CA ASP A 253 10.86 19.35 -0.90
C ASP A 253 11.72 18.75 0.23
N LYS A 254 11.51 17.48 0.60
CA LYS A 254 12.25 16.80 1.66
C LYS A 254 13.31 15.87 1.09
N GLU A 255 14.53 16.07 1.53
CA GLU A 255 15.64 15.20 1.17
C GLU A 255 16.02 14.31 2.36
N PHE A 256 16.17 13.01 2.05
CA PHE A 256 16.69 11.99 2.95
C PHE A 256 18.03 11.55 2.42
N THR A 257 19.05 11.44 3.28
CA THR A 257 20.40 11.05 2.90
C THR A 257 20.86 9.84 3.69
N ASN A 258 21.87 9.13 3.18
CA ASN A 258 22.49 8.00 3.87
C ASN A 258 21.45 6.94 4.27
N ILE A 259 20.68 6.46 3.28
CA ILE A 259 19.53 5.59 3.50
C ILE A 259 19.96 4.14 3.38
N GLY A 260 19.92 3.41 4.51
CA GLY A 260 20.10 1.96 4.52
C GLY A 260 18.83 1.23 4.11
N CYS A 261 18.96 0.27 3.18
CA CYS A 261 17.83 -0.55 2.73
C CYS A 261 18.29 -1.93 2.25
N THR A 262 17.33 -2.78 1.89
CA THR A 262 17.59 -4.06 1.23
C THR A 262 16.94 -4.07 -0.16
N THR A 263 17.50 -4.90 -1.05
CA THR A 263 16.85 -5.17 -2.33
C THR A 263 15.65 -6.11 -2.16
N SER A 264 14.69 -5.99 -3.07
CA SER A 264 13.56 -6.90 -3.22
C SER A 264 13.42 -7.35 -4.66
N ILE A 265 12.74 -8.49 -4.87
CA ILE A 265 12.40 -9.01 -6.19
C ILE A 265 11.18 -8.32 -6.82
N MET A 266 10.51 -7.44 -6.08
CA MET A 266 9.40 -6.66 -6.63
C MET A 266 9.90 -5.75 -7.75
N ASN A 267 9.02 -5.52 -8.72
CA ASN A 267 9.35 -4.64 -9.85
C ASN A 267 9.54 -3.19 -9.42
N GLU A 268 8.89 -2.80 -8.34
CA GLU A 268 8.82 -1.41 -7.88
C GLU A 268 9.67 -1.22 -6.62
N THR A 269 10.41 -0.11 -6.58
CA THR A 269 10.95 0.42 -5.34
C THR A 269 9.82 0.98 -4.50
N ILE A 270 9.83 0.66 -3.18
CA ILE A 270 8.75 1.00 -2.25
C ILE A 270 9.29 1.92 -1.17
N ILE A 271 8.56 3.00 -0.90
CA ILE A 271 8.67 3.75 0.36
C ILE A 271 7.59 3.26 1.30
N GLY A 272 8.00 2.69 2.42
CA GLY A 272 7.11 2.08 3.38
C GLY A 272 6.57 3.06 4.44
N VAL A 273 5.87 2.49 5.40
CA VAL A 273 5.15 3.20 6.46
C VAL A 273 6.03 4.14 7.29
N ASP A 274 7.33 3.89 7.35
CA ASP A 274 8.29 4.72 8.10
C ASP A 274 8.45 6.14 7.55
N LEU A 275 8.03 6.43 6.32
CA LEU A 275 7.93 7.80 5.82
C LEU A 275 7.07 8.68 6.74
N LEU A 276 6.04 8.11 7.35
CA LEU A 276 5.14 8.80 8.27
C LEU A 276 5.84 9.31 9.53
N LYS A 277 7.00 8.79 9.91
CA LYS A 277 7.80 9.30 11.04
C LYS A 277 8.34 10.70 10.78
N TYR A 278 8.44 11.09 9.52
CA TYR A 278 9.08 12.35 9.08
C TYR A 278 8.11 13.41 8.58
N GLY A 279 6.85 13.05 8.36
CA GLY A 279 5.86 13.99 7.84
C GLY A 279 4.46 13.41 7.74
N LYS A 280 3.50 14.28 7.45
CA LYS A 280 2.15 13.86 7.06
C LYS A 280 2.15 13.49 5.59
N VAL A 281 1.48 12.39 5.29
CA VAL A 281 1.17 12.01 3.91
C VAL A 281 -0.30 12.28 3.64
N ILE A 282 -0.60 12.92 2.51
CA ILE A 282 -1.96 13.13 2.04
C ILE A 282 -2.07 12.58 0.63
N ILE A 283 -3.06 11.72 0.42
CA ILE A 283 -3.34 11.12 -0.88
C ILE A 283 -4.72 11.59 -1.32
N ASP A 284 -4.77 12.43 -2.35
CA ASP A 284 -6.02 12.82 -3.02
C ASP A 284 -6.27 11.85 -4.17
N TYR A 285 -6.93 10.74 -3.89
CA TYR A 285 -7.24 9.72 -4.89
C TYR A 285 -8.16 10.26 -5.99
N MET A 286 -9.06 11.18 -5.66
CA MET A 286 -10.01 11.76 -6.62
C MET A 286 -9.33 12.62 -7.69
N ARG A 287 -8.28 13.37 -7.30
CA ARG A 287 -7.58 14.31 -8.19
C ARG A 287 -6.18 13.83 -8.55
N LYS A 288 -5.84 12.61 -8.13
CA LYS A 288 -4.57 11.95 -8.40
C LYS A 288 -3.39 12.82 -7.98
N ARG A 289 -3.32 13.14 -6.66
CA ARG A 289 -2.23 13.94 -6.08
C ARG A 289 -1.74 13.33 -4.78
N PHE A 290 -0.43 13.34 -4.63
CA PHE A 290 0.26 12.97 -3.42
C PHE A 290 0.93 14.20 -2.82
N PHE A 291 0.83 14.38 -1.51
CA PHE A 291 1.47 15.45 -0.77
C PHE A 291 2.26 14.84 0.39
N PHE A 292 3.46 15.33 0.58
CA PHE A 292 4.26 15.05 1.76
C PHE A 292 4.54 16.37 2.49
N LEU A 293 4.07 16.48 3.71
CA LEU A 293 4.24 17.68 4.55
C LEU A 293 5.22 17.32 5.67
N PRO A 294 6.52 17.59 5.50
CA PRO A 294 7.53 17.20 6.48
C PRO A 294 7.32 17.92 7.81
N PHE A 295 7.56 17.20 8.91
CA PHE A 295 7.53 17.78 10.24
C PHE A 295 8.69 18.74 10.48
N GLU A 296 9.83 18.44 9.86
CA GLU A 296 11.05 19.25 9.92
C GLU A 296 11.53 19.58 8.52
N LYS A 297 11.92 20.82 8.31
CA LYS A 297 12.50 21.27 7.04
C LYS A 297 13.95 20.79 6.88
N GLY A 298 14.44 20.87 5.66
CA GLY A 298 15.84 20.54 5.34
C GLY A 298 16.07 19.05 5.12
N LYS A 299 17.32 18.64 5.23
CA LYS A 299 17.76 17.26 5.01
C LYS A 299 17.61 16.43 6.30
N THR A 300 17.35 15.13 6.12
CA THR A 300 17.40 14.17 7.21
C THR A 300 18.44 13.11 6.87
N ASP A 301 19.46 12.99 7.70
CA ASP A 301 20.41 11.87 7.63
C ASP A 301 19.80 10.65 8.32
N MET A 302 19.68 9.55 7.57
CA MET A 302 19.09 8.29 8.04
C MET A 302 20.09 7.40 8.77
N GLY A 303 21.35 7.83 8.91
CA GLY A 303 22.38 7.11 9.68
C GLY A 303 22.97 5.88 8.97
N GLY A 304 22.68 5.67 7.72
CA GLY A 304 23.13 4.50 6.96
C GLY A 304 22.29 3.25 7.20
N ALA A 305 22.85 2.08 6.94
CA ALA A 305 22.14 0.82 7.07
C ALA A 305 21.57 0.65 8.49
N PRO A 306 20.27 0.39 8.65
CA PRO A 306 19.72 0.06 9.95
C PRO A 306 20.47 -1.15 10.53
N VAL A 307 20.58 -1.20 11.87
CA VAL A 307 21.09 -2.38 12.57
C VAL A 307 20.05 -3.50 12.39
N LEU A 308 20.06 -4.11 11.22
CA LEU A 308 19.29 -5.32 10.98
C LEU A 308 20.05 -6.49 11.59
N TRP A 309 19.32 -7.47 12.03
CA TRP A 309 19.90 -8.75 12.43
C TRP A 309 20.75 -9.29 11.28
N ASN A 310 21.86 -9.91 11.62
CA ASN A 310 22.73 -10.51 10.61
C ASN A 310 22.17 -11.81 10.02
N VAL A 311 20.95 -12.14 10.40
CA VAL A 311 20.17 -13.28 9.91
C VAL A 311 18.72 -12.84 9.69
N SER A 312 18.03 -13.48 8.76
CA SER A 312 16.58 -13.39 8.67
C SER A 312 15.96 -14.61 9.33
N ILE A 313 14.95 -14.38 10.16
CA ILE A 313 14.23 -15.42 10.89
C ILE A 313 12.77 -15.30 10.50
N LEU A 314 12.20 -16.35 9.93
CA LEU A 314 10.80 -16.40 9.54
C LEU A 314 10.08 -17.56 10.24
N PRO A 315 8.78 -17.42 10.55
CA PRO A 315 7.99 -18.51 11.09
C PRO A 315 7.74 -19.56 10.01
N ARG A 316 7.95 -20.84 10.36
CA ARG A 316 7.67 -21.98 9.50
C ARG A 316 7.25 -23.17 10.34
N ASN A 317 6.07 -23.75 10.05
CA ASN A 317 5.57 -24.95 10.75
C ASN A 317 5.64 -24.84 12.29
N GLU A 318 5.10 -23.73 12.84
CA GLU A 318 5.08 -23.43 14.29
C GLU A 318 6.48 -23.26 14.94
N ARG A 319 7.50 -23.06 14.13
CA ARG A 319 8.89 -22.80 14.58
C ARG A 319 9.42 -21.56 13.90
N PHE A 320 10.46 -20.98 14.49
CA PHE A 320 11.26 -19.94 13.85
C PHE A 320 12.47 -20.58 13.18
N GLU A 321 12.64 -20.36 11.89
CA GLU A 321 13.78 -20.85 11.11
C GLU A 321 14.64 -19.69 10.64
N ILE A 322 15.96 -19.85 10.70
CA ILE A 322 16.91 -18.94 10.05
C ILE A 322 16.81 -19.23 8.55
N THR A 323 16.32 -18.27 7.81
CA THR A 323 16.08 -18.40 6.36
C THR A 323 17.13 -17.71 5.51
N THR A 324 17.94 -16.84 6.13
CA THR A 324 19.02 -16.11 5.47
C THR A 324 20.12 -15.82 6.47
N ILE A 325 21.38 -16.00 6.06
CA ILE A 325 22.58 -15.58 6.79
C ILE A 325 23.33 -14.63 5.85
N TRP A 326 23.61 -13.42 6.32
CA TRP A 326 24.36 -12.44 5.57
C TRP A 326 25.84 -12.84 5.48
N ASP A 327 26.49 -12.58 4.34
CA ASP A 327 27.84 -13.06 4.07
C ASP A 327 28.87 -12.61 5.10
N SER A 328 28.69 -11.40 5.65
CA SER A 328 29.55 -10.90 6.73
C SER A 328 29.50 -11.76 8.02
N MET A 329 28.57 -12.72 8.13
CA MET A 329 28.38 -13.59 9.29
C MET A 329 28.67 -15.07 9.01
N LYS A 330 28.92 -15.46 7.77
CA LYS A 330 29.12 -16.88 7.40
C LYS A 330 30.26 -17.55 8.17
N ASP A 331 31.25 -16.78 8.57
CA ASP A 331 32.40 -17.27 9.33
C ASP A 331 32.17 -17.27 10.85
N GLN A 332 30.99 -16.85 11.33
CA GLN A 332 30.64 -16.69 12.75
C GLN A 332 29.50 -17.62 13.22
N VAL A 333 28.93 -18.42 12.31
CA VAL A 333 27.81 -19.34 12.57
C VAL A 333 28.24 -20.79 12.43
#